data_9a0e41997fe2c706ea49c1ebd6a265a2
#
_entry.id   9a0e41997fe2c706ea49c1ebd6a265a2
#
_cell.length_a   1.000
_cell.length_b   1.000
_cell.length_c   1.000
_cell.angle_alpha   90.00
_cell.angle_beta   90.00
_cell.angle_gamma   90.00
#
_symmetry.space_group_name_H-M   'P 1'
#
loop_
_entity.id
_entity.type
_entity.pdbx_description
1 polymer ?
#
loop_
_entity_poly.entity_id
_entity_poly.type
_entity_poly.pdbx_seq_one_letter_code
_entity_poly.pdbx_strand_id
1 'polypeptide(L)'
;MKRYPLTFALALLAFLLPLRAQNLPSIPPEEYSLSPDGRTLLHWKGQEVYLNMAIDPVLRWIDTIAPQATYYVDSLGQVAGQPFLQELILPFPLRHISSQAFYCPYLRHVLLNKGLRSMEQWAFVDGAFSEIRLPATLQHYEEGAIMGRYLETIEVEEGSPYLAVQQGCLVDLTSRTLLLYPTGSLYARPLLPEEIVRIGRFAFAMSPYVAHLEIPEGVTSIGQEAFRACGSLTTLNLPTTLSQMEGIPWIDSPLDTLIIRSAFPPEIMGSTSSYRGDPLYLYVPEESIALYAQSPFWQKIVRQIESINALEEQAQVLENEERPYRLVGNTLMLSLPQGVTTARLYDHEGNLVTQWTSSGSYMLSPGIYLLRIGRASYKLSL
;
A
#
# COMPACT_ATOMS: atom_id res chain seq x y z
N MET A 1 -25.13 -5.50 -14.31
CA MET A 1 -25.43 -4.06 -14.26
C MET A 1 -24.12 -3.34 -14.04
N LYS A 2 -23.62 -2.61 -15.06
CA LYS A 2 -22.37 -1.85 -14.94
C LYS A 2 -22.59 -0.70 -13.96
N ARG A 3 -21.92 -0.74 -12.80
CA ARG A 3 -21.84 0.39 -11.88
C ARG A 3 -20.91 1.42 -12.53
N TYR A 4 -21.47 2.52 -13.00
CA TYR A 4 -20.68 3.70 -13.36
C TYR A 4 -20.11 4.27 -12.06
N PRO A 5 -18.80 4.58 -11.99
CA PRO A 5 -18.22 5.17 -10.79
C PRO A 5 -18.87 6.55 -10.54
N LEU A 6 -19.20 6.81 -9.29
CA LEU A 6 -19.80 8.06 -8.79
C LEU A 6 -18.98 9.31 -9.18
N THR A 7 -17.69 9.15 -9.44
CA THR A 7 -16.74 10.17 -9.90
C THR A 7 -17.16 10.86 -11.19
N PHE A 8 -17.86 10.17 -12.11
CA PHE A 8 -18.38 10.81 -13.33
C PHE A 8 -19.56 11.74 -13.04
N ALA A 9 -20.36 11.45 -12.02
CA ALA A 9 -21.49 12.29 -11.64
C ALA A 9 -21.04 13.58 -10.93
N LEU A 10 -19.99 13.52 -10.09
CA LEU A 10 -19.42 14.69 -9.41
C LEU A 10 -18.67 15.62 -10.39
N ALA A 11 -17.93 15.08 -11.34
CA ALA A 11 -17.29 15.88 -12.40
C ALA A 11 -18.33 16.55 -13.32
N LEU A 12 -19.46 15.89 -13.63
CA LEU A 12 -20.54 16.47 -14.40
C LEU A 12 -21.29 17.56 -13.61
N LEU A 13 -21.46 17.41 -12.29
CA LEU A 13 -22.05 18.44 -11.43
C LEU A 13 -21.17 19.69 -11.36
N ALA A 14 -19.84 19.55 -11.34
CA ALA A 14 -18.92 20.68 -11.36
C ALA A 14 -18.97 21.48 -12.69
N PHE A 15 -19.31 20.82 -13.81
CA PHE A 15 -19.44 21.47 -15.13
C PHE A 15 -20.85 22.03 -15.41
N LEU A 16 -21.88 21.55 -14.71
CA LEU A 16 -23.28 21.99 -14.92
C LEU A 16 -23.72 23.13 -13.99
N LEU A 17 -22.82 23.70 -13.19
CA LEU A 17 -23.13 24.78 -12.24
C LEU A 17 -22.67 26.21 -12.61
N PRO A 18 -22.63 26.66 -13.88
CA PRO A 18 -22.37 28.08 -14.12
C PRO A 18 -23.58 29.01 -13.85
N LEU A 19 -24.78 28.46 -13.61
CA LEU A 19 -26.02 29.26 -13.52
C LEU A 19 -26.58 29.50 -12.10
N ARG A 20 -25.95 28.89 -11.05
CA ARG A 20 -26.32 29.16 -9.64
C ARG A 20 -25.19 29.75 -8.78
N ALA A 21 -24.13 30.23 -9.39
CA ALA A 21 -22.94 30.76 -8.70
C ALA A 21 -23.16 32.10 -7.97
N GLN A 22 -24.40 32.65 -7.98
CA GLN A 22 -24.64 33.95 -7.37
C GLN A 22 -25.01 33.92 -5.86
N ASN A 23 -25.19 32.73 -5.25
CA ASN A 23 -25.57 32.63 -3.84
C ASN A 23 -25.04 31.32 -3.17
N LEU A 24 -23.85 30.84 -3.52
CA LEU A 24 -23.20 29.85 -2.66
C LEU A 24 -22.71 30.55 -1.41
N PRO A 25 -23.02 30.06 -0.21
CA PRO A 25 -22.51 30.64 1.02
C PRO A 25 -20.98 30.58 0.96
N SER A 26 -20.33 31.73 1.06
CA SER A 26 -18.89 31.75 1.27
C SER A 26 -18.59 31.13 2.64
N ILE A 27 -17.51 30.39 2.73
CA ILE A 27 -17.05 29.86 4.01
C ILE A 27 -16.72 31.02 4.93
N PRO A 28 -17.18 30.99 6.19
CA PRO A 28 -16.93 32.05 7.13
C PRO A 28 -15.42 32.31 7.30
N PRO A 29 -14.95 33.57 7.27
CA PRO A 29 -13.53 33.90 7.39
C PRO A 29 -12.87 33.41 8.69
N GLU A 30 -13.63 33.19 9.75
CA GLU A 30 -13.17 32.66 11.03
C GLU A 30 -12.79 31.18 10.98
N GLU A 31 -13.25 30.45 9.96
CA GLU A 31 -13.00 29.02 9.81
C GLU A 31 -11.67 28.68 9.12
N TYR A 32 -10.99 29.70 8.59
CA TYR A 32 -9.68 29.50 7.98
C TYR A 32 -8.76 30.70 8.21
N SER A 33 -7.49 30.50 7.98
CA SER A 33 -6.49 31.57 7.94
C SER A 33 -5.63 31.47 6.69
N LEU A 34 -5.33 32.61 6.11
CA LEU A 34 -4.50 32.74 4.90
C LEU A 34 -3.21 33.50 5.21
N SER A 35 -2.23 33.34 4.35
CA SER A 35 -1.05 34.21 4.28
C SER A 35 -1.46 35.66 3.95
N PRO A 36 -0.61 36.66 4.24
CA PRO A 36 -0.94 38.07 4.00
C PRO A 36 -1.26 38.41 2.55
N ASP A 37 -0.75 37.64 1.59
CA ASP A 37 -1.05 37.77 0.15
C ASP A 37 -2.31 37.02 -0.28
N GLY A 38 -2.94 36.26 0.63
CA GLY A 38 -4.15 35.50 0.39
C GLY A 38 -3.96 34.23 -0.46
N ARG A 39 -2.72 33.80 -0.72
CA ARG A 39 -2.43 32.68 -1.65
C ARG A 39 -2.15 31.36 -0.97
N THR A 40 -1.84 31.35 0.31
CA THR A 40 -1.57 30.13 1.08
C THR A 40 -2.63 29.91 2.14
N LEU A 41 -3.26 28.72 2.11
CA LEU A 41 -4.08 28.28 3.25
C LEU A 41 -3.15 27.86 4.39
N LEU A 42 -3.12 28.65 5.45
CA LEU A 42 -2.28 28.40 6.62
C LEU A 42 -2.95 27.44 7.60
N HIS A 43 -4.27 27.60 7.78
CA HIS A 43 -5.00 26.73 8.70
C HIS A 43 -6.49 26.67 8.36
N TRP A 44 -7.07 25.46 8.48
CA TRP A 44 -8.49 25.15 8.32
C TRP A 44 -9.08 24.73 9.66
N LYS A 45 -10.10 25.41 10.14
CA LYS A 45 -10.80 25.14 11.42
C LYS A 45 -12.26 24.77 11.22
N GLY A 46 -12.74 24.81 9.98
CA GLY A 46 -14.15 24.57 9.64
C GLY A 46 -14.61 23.16 9.99
N GLN A 47 -15.91 23.02 10.14
CA GLN A 47 -16.59 21.76 10.46
C GLN A 47 -17.36 21.20 9.27
N GLU A 48 -17.11 21.69 8.06
CA GLU A 48 -17.77 21.21 6.85
C GLU A 48 -17.41 19.75 6.58
N VAL A 49 -18.46 19.02 6.26
CA VAL A 49 -18.36 17.64 5.75
C VAL A 49 -17.92 17.65 4.28
N TYR A 50 -18.32 18.68 3.55
CA TYR A 50 -18.01 18.90 2.13
C TYR A 50 -17.34 20.25 1.95
N LEU A 51 -16.11 20.26 1.52
CA LEU A 51 -15.33 21.47 1.26
C LEU A 51 -14.99 21.60 -0.22
N ASN A 52 -15.63 22.54 -0.90
CA ASN A 52 -15.32 22.86 -2.29
C ASN A 52 -14.60 24.22 -2.37
N MET A 53 -13.28 24.19 -2.32
CA MET A 53 -12.46 25.40 -2.42
C MET A 53 -12.50 26.01 -3.83
N ALA A 54 -12.86 25.24 -4.86
CA ALA A 54 -12.85 25.71 -6.24
C ALA A 54 -13.95 26.76 -6.53
N ILE A 55 -15.03 26.77 -5.76
CA ILE A 55 -16.15 27.68 -5.95
C ILE A 55 -16.25 28.77 -4.87
N ASP A 56 -15.52 28.62 -3.75
CA ASP A 56 -15.47 29.64 -2.70
C ASP A 56 -14.82 30.92 -3.25
N PRO A 57 -15.40 32.12 -3.01
CA PRO A 57 -14.90 33.36 -3.61
C PRO A 57 -13.49 33.75 -3.19
N VAL A 58 -13.01 33.25 -2.04
CA VAL A 58 -11.67 33.53 -1.48
C VAL A 58 -10.73 32.34 -1.71
N LEU A 59 -11.11 31.13 -1.24
CA LEU A 59 -10.24 29.94 -1.28
C LEU A 59 -9.93 29.46 -2.71
N ARG A 60 -10.75 29.81 -3.68
CA ARG A 60 -10.49 29.45 -5.10
C ARG A 60 -9.21 30.07 -5.67
N TRP A 61 -8.58 31.01 -4.99
CA TRP A 61 -7.37 31.70 -5.46
C TRP A 61 -6.09 31.23 -4.78
N ILE A 62 -6.19 30.32 -3.82
CA ILE A 62 -4.99 29.79 -3.17
C ILE A 62 -4.20 28.92 -4.14
N ASP A 63 -2.87 28.98 -4.04
CA ASP A 63 -1.94 28.16 -4.80
C ASP A 63 -1.13 27.21 -3.95
N THR A 64 -1.20 27.35 -2.64
CA THR A 64 -0.44 26.55 -1.66
C THR A 64 -1.31 26.16 -0.46
N ILE A 65 -1.18 24.93 -0.01
CA ILE A 65 -1.65 24.47 1.30
C ILE A 65 -0.43 24.33 2.21
N ALA A 66 -0.44 25.03 3.34
CA ALA A 66 0.65 25.03 4.30
C ALA A 66 0.79 23.67 5.04
N PRO A 67 1.95 23.43 5.67
CA PRO A 67 2.11 22.28 6.56
C PRO A 67 1.05 22.29 7.68
N GLN A 68 0.50 21.10 7.99
CA GLN A 68 -0.45 20.91 9.10
C GLN A 68 -1.73 21.77 8.99
N ALA A 69 -2.10 22.17 7.77
CA ALA A 69 -3.21 23.10 7.54
C ALA A 69 -4.56 22.61 8.09
N THR A 70 -4.78 21.30 8.18
CA THR A 70 -6.02 20.72 8.73
C THR A 70 -5.85 20.05 10.08
N TYR A 71 -4.77 20.34 10.79
CA TYR A 71 -4.58 19.80 12.14
C TYR A 71 -5.60 20.44 13.10
N TYR A 72 -6.23 19.58 13.87
CA TYR A 72 -7.22 19.95 14.89
C TYR A 72 -6.61 19.72 16.28
N VAL A 73 -6.87 20.64 17.20
CA VAL A 73 -6.51 20.48 18.60
C VAL A 73 -7.80 20.21 19.38
N ASP A 74 -7.89 19.03 19.97
CA ASP A 74 -9.07 18.63 20.72
C ASP A 74 -9.22 19.37 22.06
N SER A 75 -10.31 19.11 22.77
CA SER A 75 -10.61 19.74 24.06
C SER A 75 -9.60 19.41 25.19
N LEU A 76 -8.74 18.39 24.96
CA LEU A 76 -7.67 17.97 25.85
C LEU A 76 -6.31 18.56 25.46
N GLY A 77 -6.26 19.38 24.41
CA GLY A 77 -5.03 19.96 23.87
C GLY A 77 -4.19 18.99 23.05
N GLN A 78 -4.75 17.85 22.63
CA GLN A 78 -4.04 16.89 21.80
C GLN A 78 -4.24 17.18 20.31
N VAL A 79 -3.18 17.01 19.54
CA VAL A 79 -3.24 17.15 18.08
C VAL A 79 -3.95 15.94 17.53
N ALA A 80 -5.04 16.18 16.77
CA ALA A 80 -5.84 15.18 16.13
C ALA A 80 -6.05 15.52 14.65
N GLY A 81 -6.51 14.54 13.88
CA GLY A 81 -6.98 14.78 12.51
C GLY A 81 -8.30 15.54 12.52
N GLN A 82 -8.55 16.29 11.44
CA GLN A 82 -9.80 17.01 11.22
C GLN A 82 -10.99 16.01 11.14
N PRO A 83 -11.93 16.02 12.08
CA PRO A 83 -12.89 14.92 12.25
C PRO A 83 -14.14 15.04 11.38
N PHE A 84 -14.32 16.13 10.65
CA PHE A 84 -15.59 16.41 9.93
C PHE A 84 -15.47 16.18 8.44
N LEU A 85 -14.34 16.55 7.83
CA LEU A 85 -14.16 16.61 6.38
C LEU A 85 -14.22 15.21 5.74
N GLN A 86 -15.18 15.00 4.84
CA GLN A 86 -15.35 13.75 4.08
C GLN A 86 -15.13 13.93 2.59
N GLU A 87 -15.36 15.11 2.06
CA GLU A 87 -15.20 15.42 0.64
C GLU A 87 -14.41 16.72 0.47
N LEU A 88 -13.41 16.70 -0.40
CA LEU A 88 -12.53 17.83 -0.67
C LEU A 88 -12.35 18.05 -2.17
N ILE A 89 -12.68 19.25 -2.63
CA ILE A 89 -12.36 19.70 -3.98
C ILE A 89 -11.37 20.85 -3.89
N LEU A 90 -10.16 20.63 -4.44
CA LEU A 90 -9.09 21.62 -4.43
C LEU A 90 -9.24 22.63 -5.56
N PRO A 91 -8.81 23.89 -5.36
CA PRO A 91 -9.00 24.96 -6.33
C PRO A 91 -8.04 24.86 -7.51
N PHE A 92 -8.45 25.37 -8.67
CA PHE A 92 -7.68 25.27 -9.92
C PHE A 92 -6.26 25.86 -9.86
N PRO A 93 -5.98 27.00 -9.18
CA PRO A 93 -4.65 27.57 -9.10
C PRO A 93 -3.67 26.81 -8.21
N LEU A 94 -4.15 25.85 -7.40
CA LEU A 94 -3.30 25.14 -6.45
C LEU A 94 -2.14 24.43 -7.15
N ARG A 95 -0.94 24.68 -6.67
CA ARG A 95 0.33 24.15 -7.20
C ARG A 95 1.06 23.25 -6.23
N HIS A 96 0.88 23.50 -4.94
CA HIS A 96 1.70 22.89 -3.91
C HIS A 96 0.85 22.47 -2.70
N ILE A 97 1.06 21.23 -2.25
CA ILE A 97 0.54 20.70 -0.99
C ILE A 97 1.73 20.33 -0.13
N SER A 98 1.88 21.05 0.98
CA SER A 98 3.02 20.89 1.87
C SER A 98 2.90 19.64 2.75
N SER A 99 3.97 19.34 3.44
CA SER A 99 4.07 18.19 4.34
C SER A 99 2.99 18.20 5.42
N GLN A 100 2.35 17.05 5.65
CA GLN A 100 1.31 16.85 6.64
C GLN A 100 0.10 17.81 6.49
N ALA A 101 -0.16 18.32 5.30
CA ALA A 101 -1.19 19.33 5.05
C ALA A 101 -2.60 18.86 5.45
N PHE A 102 -2.94 17.61 5.11
CA PHE A 102 -4.26 17.02 5.35
C PHE A 102 -4.15 15.80 6.27
N TYR A 103 -4.49 15.99 7.54
CA TYR A 103 -4.76 14.90 8.46
C TYR A 103 -6.28 14.78 8.68
N CYS A 104 -6.93 14.02 7.81
CA CYS A 104 -8.39 13.95 7.72
C CYS A 104 -8.85 12.48 7.68
N PRO A 105 -9.01 11.81 8.84
CA PRO A 105 -9.28 10.36 8.92
C PRO A 105 -10.64 9.93 8.34
N TYR A 106 -11.53 10.87 8.08
CA TYR A 106 -12.85 10.59 7.48
C TYR A 106 -12.96 11.05 6.02
N LEU A 107 -11.87 11.56 5.43
CA LEU A 107 -11.85 12.05 4.05
C LEU A 107 -11.95 10.89 3.07
N ARG A 108 -13.12 10.77 2.40
CA ARG A 108 -13.47 9.67 1.49
C ARG A 108 -13.28 10.02 0.02
N HIS A 109 -13.40 11.30 -0.31
CA HIS A 109 -13.31 11.75 -1.69
C HIS A 109 -12.42 12.99 -1.79
N VAL A 110 -11.41 12.90 -2.63
CA VAL A 110 -10.49 14.00 -2.92
C VAL A 110 -10.44 14.23 -4.42
N LEU A 111 -10.78 15.43 -4.84
CA LEU A 111 -10.58 15.86 -6.23
C LEU A 111 -9.38 16.81 -6.30
N LEU A 112 -8.26 16.29 -6.79
CA LEU A 112 -7.07 17.08 -7.08
C LEU A 112 -7.27 17.88 -8.36
N ASN A 113 -6.75 19.11 -8.37
CA ASN A 113 -6.84 19.97 -9.55
C ASN A 113 -5.74 19.63 -10.59
N LYS A 114 -6.04 19.92 -11.85
CA LYS A 114 -5.12 19.68 -12.98
C LYS A 114 -3.88 20.61 -13.02
N GLY A 115 -3.75 21.52 -12.08
CA GLY A 115 -2.62 22.43 -11.96
C GLY A 115 -1.59 22.04 -10.91
N LEU A 116 -1.89 21.03 -10.08
CA LEU A 116 -1.02 20.60 -8.99
C LEU A 116 0.33 20.10 -9.51
N ARG A 117 1.43 20.57 -8.91
CA ARG A 117 2.80 20.25 -9.32
C ARG A 117 3.62 19.54 -8.28
N SER A 118 3.28 19.72 -7.01
CA SER A 118 4.08 19.21 -5.91
C SER A 118 3.21 18.73 -4.75
N MET A 119 3.55 17.56 -4.22
CA MET A 119 3.02 16.99 -2.98
C MET A 119 4.20 16.54 -2.14
N GLU A 120 4.33 17.13 -0.95
CA GLU A 120 5.37 16.77 0.00
C GLU A 120 4.98 15.53 0.83
N GLN A 121 5.96 15.02 1.57
CA GLN A 121 5.78 13.84 2.42
C GLN A 121 4.59 14.02 3.38
N TRP A 122 3.72 12.99 3.45
CA TRP A 122 2.53 12.98 4.30
C TRP A 122 1.50 14.08 3.97
N ALA A 123 1.49 14.59 2.74
CA ALA A 123 0.51 15.57 2.30
C ALA A 123 -0.94 15.15 2.65
N PHE A 124 -1.25 13.85 2.55
CA PHE A 124 -2.48 13.22 3.03
C PHE A 124 -2.18 12.11 4.02
N VAL A 125 -2.62 12.28 5.27
CA VAL A 125 -2.44 11.33 6.36
C VAL A 125 -3.79 10.76 6.80
N ASP A 126 -3.84 9.43 6.98
CA ASP A 126 -5.00 8.66 7.47
C ASP A 126 -6.30 8.84 6.67
N GLY A 127 -6.24 9.36 5.44
CA GLY A 127 -7.43 9.50 4.60
C GLY A 127 -8.17 8.17 4.38
N ALA A 128 -9.51 8.25 4.40
CA ALA A 128 -10.41 7.09 4.22
C ALA A 128 -10.82 6.87 2.75
N PHE A 129 -10.18 7.53 1.80
CA PHE A 129 -10.49 7.39 0.37
C PHE A 129 -9.96 6.06 -0.17
N SER A 130 -10.78 5.40 -0.99
CA SER A 130 -10.43 4.14 -1.66
C SER A 130 -9.79 4.34 -3.03
N GLU A 131 -9.92 5.52 -3.59
CA GLU A 131 -9.36 5.88 -4.90
C GLU A 131 -8.75 7.27 -4.87
N ILE A 132 -7.69 7.45 -5.66
CA ILE A 132 -7.11 8.77 -5.92
C ILE A 132 -6.65 8.89 -7.35
N ARG A 133 -6.93 10.06 -7.96
CA ARG A 133 -6.49 10.39 -9.30
C ARG A 133 -5.49 11.53 -9.27
N LEU A 134 -4.26 11.25 -9.69
CA LEU A 134 -3.15 12.20 -9.73
C LEU A 134 -3.13 12.92 -11.09
N PRO A 135 -2.99 14.26 -11.11
CA PRO A 135 -2.94 15.00 -12.36
C PRO A 135 -1.62 14.78 -13.11
N ALA A 136 -1.66 14.84 -14.43
CA ALA A 136 -0.48 14.70 -15.29
C ALA A 136 0.60 15.75 -15.04
N THR A 137 0.23 16.88 -14.42
CA THR A 137 1.14 17.98 -14.08
C THR A 137 1.93 17.77 -12.79
N LEU A 138 1.66 16.72 -12.03
CA LEU A 138 2.35 16.44 -10.77
C LEU A 138 3.78 15.97 -11.05
N GLN A 139 4.75 16.88 -10.81
CA GLN A 139 6.17 16.69 -11.10
C GLN A 139 6.93 16.13 -9.90
N HIS A 140 6.55 16.57 -8.70
CA HIS A 140 7.22 16.26 -7.46
C HIS A 140 6.24 15.56 -6.53
N TYR A 141 6.34 14.25 -6.47
CA TYR A 141 5.65 13.42 -5.49
C TYR A 141 6.71 12.89 -4.52
N GLU A 142 6.70 13.40 -3.29
CA GLU A 142 7.61 12.87 -2.27
C GLU A 142 7.16 11.50 -1.78
N GLU A 143 8.14 10.65 -1.48
CA GLU A 143 7.89 9.31 -0.95
C GLU A 143 7.08 9.39 0.35
N GLY A 144 5.96 8.66 0.41
CA GLY A 144 5.01 8.74 1.52
C GLY A 144 4.09 9.96 1.50
N ALA A 145 3.94 10.68 0.37
CA ALA A 145 3.02 11.82 0.27
C ALA A 145 1.57 11.44 0.58
N ILE A 146 1.18 10.22 0.29
CA ILE A 146 -0.14 9.67 0.62
C ILE A 146 0.03 8.50 1.58
N MET A 147 -0.56 8.62 2.76
CA MET A 147 -0.63 7.60 3.79
C MET A 147 -2.09 7.33 4.12
N GLY A 148 -2.67 6.30 3.53
CA GLY A 148 -4.08 5.91 3.73
C GLY A 148 -4.21 4.40 3.89
N ARG A 149 -5.22 3.93 4.63
CA ARG A 149 -5.42 2.49 4.94
C ARG A 149 -6.35 1.77 3.98
N TYR A 150 -7.11 2.54 3.17
CA TYR A 150 -8.22 2.01 2.38
C TYR A 150 -8.03 2.22 0.88
N LEU A 151 -6.86 2.74 0.46
CA LEU A 151 -6.59 3.05 -0.93
C LEU A 151 -6.49 1.77 -1.76
N GLU A 152 -7.47 1.53 -2.62
CA GLU A 152 -7.56 0.35 -3.50
C GLU A 152 -7.09 0.67 -4.93
N THR A 153 -7.31 1.91 -5.37
CA THR A 153 -7.05 2.31 -6.75
C THR A 153 -6.28 3.62 -6.81
N ILE A 154 -5.21 3.60 -7.59
CA ILE A 154 -4.43 4.79 -7.94
C ILE A 154 -4.58 5.00 -9.45
N GLU A 155 -4.90 6.20 -9.86
CA GLU A 155 -4.90 6.60 -11.26
C GLU A 155 -3.95 7.78 -11.48
N VAL A 156 -3.31 7.83 -12.63
CA VAL A 156 -2.55 8.98 -13.12
C VAL A 156 -3.19 9.44 -14.42
N GLU A 157 -3.45 10.73 -14.57
CA GLU A 157 -3.98 11.28 -15.81
C GLU A 157 -3.06 10.99 -16.99
N GLU A 158 -3.66 10.72 -18.16
CA GLU A 158 -2.91 10.45 -19.39
C GLU A 158 -1.93 11.58 -19.73
N GLY A 159 -0.76 11.19 -20.26
CA GLY A 159 0.27 12.14 -20.70
C GLY A 159 1.17 12.65 -19.58
N SER A 160 1.13 12.08 -18.38
CA SER A 160 2.12 12.39 -17.34
C SER A 160 3.51 11.89 -17.76
N PRO A 161 4.53 12.76 -17.83
CA PRO A 161 5.90 12.33 -18.09
C PRO A 161 6.65 11.88 -16.83
N TYR A 162 6.06 12.04 -15.66
CA TYR A 162 6.73 11.86 -14.37
C TYR A 162 6.28 10.59 -13.66
N LEU A 163 4.98 10.32 -13.65
CA LEU A 163 4.35 9.26 -12.88
C LEU A 163 3.52 8.35 -13.78
N ALA A 164 3.52 7.06 -13.45
CA ALA A 164 2.63 6.08 -14.06
C ALA A 164 2.11 5.08 -13.03
N VAL A 165 1.01 4.41 -13.35
CA VAL A 165 0.54 3.24 -12.61
C VAL A 165 0.97 1.99 -13.37
N GLN A 166 1.75 1.14 -12.73
CA GLN A 166 2.22 -0.13 -13.26
C GLN A 166 1.91 -1.25 -12.25
N GLN A 167 1.26 -2.31 -12.68
CA GLN A 167 0.79 -3.40 -11.79
C GLN A 167 0.01 -2.87 -10.56
N GLY A 168 -0.78 -1.80 -10.75
CA GLY A 168 -1.52 -1.13 -9.69
C GLY A 168 -0.69 -0.22 -8.76
N CYS A 169 0.63 -0.22 -8.87
CA CYS A 169 1.53 0.61 -8.07
C CYS A 169 1.82 1.96 -8.74
N LEU A 170 1.97 3.02 -7.96
CA LEU A 170 2.50 4.29 -8.43
C LEU A 170 4.01 4.21 -8.58
N VAL A 171 4.50 4.57 -9.75
CA VAL A 171 5.92 4.54 -10.10
C VAL A 171 6.37 5.91 -10.59
N ASP A 172 7.51 6.39 -10.10
CA ASP A 172 8.25 7.50 -10.70
C ASP A 172 9.01 6.99 -11.92
N LEU A 173 8.68 7.53 -13.09
CA LEU A 173 9.26 7.11 -14.37
C LEU A 173 10.71 7.53 -14.54
N THR A 174 11.13 8.60 -13.85
CA THR A 174 12.50 9.13 -13.96
C THR A 174 13.48 8.32 -13.12
N SER A 175 13.14 8.11 -11.86
CA SER A 175 13.98 7.36 -10.92
C SER A 175 13.70 5.85 -10.93
N ARG A 176 12.66 5.40 -11.61
CA ARG A 176 12.14 4.03 -11.59
C ARG A 176 11.90 3.52 -10.17
N THR A 177 11.37 4.41 -9.33
CA THR A 177 11.05 4.12 -7.92
C THR A 177 9.58 3.75 -7.78
N LEU A 178 9.28 2.63 -7.12
CA LEU A 178 7.94 2.32 -6.66
C LEU A 178 7.63 3.24 -5.47
N LEU A 179 6.72 4.19 -5.68
CA LEU A 179 6.40 5.25 -4.71
C LEU A 179 5.27 4.87 -3.75
N LEU A 180 4.27 4.12 -4.25
CA LEU A 180 3.07 3.78 -3.46
C LEU A 180 2.43 2.50 -3.99
N TYR A 181 2.22 1.54 -3.12
CA TYR A 181 1.35 0.38 -3.30
C TYR A 181 -0.05 0.69 -2.74
N PRO A 182 -1.14 0.33 -3.42
CA PRO A 182 -2.50 0.57 -2.91
C PRO A 182 -2.76 -0.27 -1.66
N THR A 183 -2.76 0.37 -0.49
CA THR A 183 -2.78 -0.26 0.83
C THR A 183 -4.05 -1.07 1.12
N GLY A 184 -5.19 -0.70 0.48
CA GLY A 184 -6.46 -1.42 0.57
C GLY A 184 -6.56 -2.64 -0.35
N SER A 185 -5.54 -2.89 -1.18
CA SER A 185 -5.49 -4.05 -2.06
C SER A 185 -5.48 -5.36 -1.27
N LEU A 186 -6.32 -6.30 -1.67
CA LEU A 186 -6.52 -7.58 -0.96
C LEU A 186 -5.51 -8.67 -1.38
N TYR A 187 -4.52 -8.36 -2.20
CA TYR A 187 -3.55 -9.35 -2.67
C TYR A 187 -2.53 -9.68 -1.58
N ALA A 188 -2.55 -10.93 -1.11
CA ALA A 188 -1.57 -11.43 -0.15
C ALA A 188 -0.15 -11.58 -0.77
N ARG A 189 -0.07 -11.72 -2.09
CA ARG A 189 1.16 -11.85 -2.88
C ARG A 189 1.05 -10.97 -4.12
N PRO A 190 1.27 -9.66 -4.00
CA PRO A 190 1.19 -8.77 -5.15
C PRO A 190 2.33 -9.00 -6.14
N LEU A 191 2.02 -8.84 -7.42
CA LEU A 191 3.03 -8.73 -8.46
C LEU A 191 3.51 -7.29 -8.52
N LEU A 192 4.82 -7.10 -8.60
CA LEU A 192 5.43 -5.78 -8.70
C LEU A 192 5.91 -5.50 -10.13
N PRO A 193 6.03 -4.22 -10.53
CA PRO A 193 6.62 -3.86 -11.81
C PRO A 193 8.06 -4.36 -11.92
N GLU A 194 8.43 -4.97 -13.04
CA GLU A 194 9.76 -5.56 -13.25
C GLU A 194 10.86 -4.49 -13.51
N GLU A 195 10.46 -3.31 -14.00
CA GLU A 195 11.42 -2.28 -14.42
C GLU A 195 11.86 -1.33 -13.28
N ILE A 196 11.35 -1.50 -12.08
CA ILE A 196 11.75 -0.67 -10.94
C ILE A 196 13.16 -1.01 -10.47
N VAL A 197 13.85 0.01 -9.98
CA VAL A 197 15.21 -0.13 -9.42
C VAL A 197 15.26 0.19 -7.92
N ARG A 198 14.20 0.77 -7.39
CA ARG A 198 14.09 1.15 -5.98
C ARG A 198 12.67 0.97 -5.46
N ILE A 199 12.56 0.51 -4.24
CA ILE A 199 11.33 0.61 -3.43
C ILE A 199 11.45 1.88 -2.60
N GLY A 200 10.54 2.82 -2.75
CA GLY A 200 10.54 4.09 -2.02
C GLY A 200 10.24 3.95 -0.54
N ARG A 201 10.50 5.01 0.21
CA ARG A 201 10.15 5.10 1.64
C ARG A 201 8.63 5.03 1.79
N PHE A 202 8.15 4.26 2.76
CA PHE A 202 6.72 4.06 3.05
C PHE A 202 5.91 3.44 1.89
N ALA A 203 6.53 2.93 0.84
CA ALA A 203 5.85 2.48 -0.38
C ALA A 203 4.74 1.44 -0.14
N PHE A 204 4.89 0.56 0.84
CA PHE A 204 3.90 -0.44 1.27
C PHE A 204 3.38 -0.19 2.70
N ALA A 205 3.74 0.93 3.31
CA ALA A 205 3.39 1.15 4.71
C ALA A 205 1.88 1.00 4.95
N MET A 206 1.50 0.32 6.04
CA MET A 206 0.12 0.04 6.43
C MET A 206 -0.66 -0.85 5.45
N SER A 207 -0.01 -1.71 4.66
CA SER A 207 -0.66 -2.70 3.78
C SER A 207 -1.02 -3.96 4.56
N PRO A 208 -2.28 -4.12 5.04
CA PRO A 208 -2.61 -5.15 6.03
C PRO A 208 -2.71 -6.56 5.44
N TYR A 209 -2.86 -6.68 4.11
CA TYR A 209 -3.14 -7.95 3.45
C TYR A 209 -1.90 -8.58 2.80
N VAL A 210 -0.84 -7.81 2.57
CA VAL A 210 0.41 -8.32 1.99
C VAL A 210 1.07 -9.26 2.99
N ALA A 211 1.13 -10.56 2.65
CA ALA A 211 1.68 -11.59 3.53
C ALA A 211 3.07 -12.07 3.07
N HIS A 212 3.25 -12.20 1.78
CA HIS A 212 4.51 -12.62 1.16
C HIS A 212 4.83 -11.66 0.04
N LEU A 213 6.03 -11.12 0.04
CA LEU A 213 6.44 -10.16 -0.97
C LEU A 213 7.75 -10.61 -1.61
N GLU A 214 7.74 -10.70 -2.92
CA GLU A 214 8.91 -10.94 -3.75
C GLU A 214 9.30 -9.63 -4.45
N ILE A 215 10.50 -9.15 -4.16
CA ILE A 215 11.05 -7.95 -4.79
C ILE A 215 11.73 -8.37 -6.09
N PRO A 216 11.37 -7.77 -7.23
CA PRO A 216 11.89 -8.17 -8.53
C PRO A 216 13.39 -7.92 -8.66
N GLU A 217 14.02 -8.72 -9.53
CA GLU A 217 15.40 -8.50 -9.94
C GLU A 217 15.54 -7.12 -10.59
N GLY A 218 16.71 -6.49 -10.40
CA GLY A 218 16.94 -5.10 -10.82
C GLY A 218 16.74 -4.08 -9.70
N VAL A 219 16.01 -4.40 -8.64
CA VAL A 219 15.91 -3.52 -7.46
C VAL A 219 17.24 -3.56 -6.70
N THR A 220 17.86 -2.38 -6.56
CA THR A 220 19.16 -2.20 -5.91
C THR A 220 19.05 -1.58 -4.53
N SER A 221 17.93 -0.90 -4.22
CA SER A 221 17.76 -0.22 -2.94
C SER A 221 16.33 -0.24 -2.43
N ILE A 222 16.19 -0.24 -1.09
CA ILE A 222 14.91 -0.19 -0.37
C ILE A 222 14.95 0.97 0.61
N GLY A 223 13.97 1.85 0.53
CA GLY A 223 13.83 3.02 1.40
C GLY A 223 13.42 2.68 2.82
N GLN A 224 13.66 3.61 3.72
CA GLN A 224 13.31 3.50 5.14
C GLN A 224 11.81 3.26 5.30
N GLU A 225 11.45 2.32 6.19
CA GLU A 225 10.06 2.04 6.54
C GLU A 225 9.18 1.67 5.32
N ALA A 226 9.79 1.17 4.24
CA ALA A 226 9.07 0.81 3.01
C ALA A 226 7.92 -0.17 3.25
N PHE A 227 8.06 -1.07 4.22
CA PHE A 227 7.07 -2.09 4.61
C PHE A 227 6.59 -1.91 6.06
N ARG A 228 6.57 -0.68 6.56
CA ARG A 228 6.16 -0.40 7.94
C ARG A 228 4.71 -0.80 8.18
N ALA A 229 4.44 -1.43 9.35
CA ALA A 229 3.09 -1.78 9.81
C ALA A 229 2.28 -2.60 8.78
N CYS A 230 2.95 -3.43 7.96
CA CYS A 230 2.31 -4.42 7.10
C CYS A 230 1.83 -5.59 7.96
N GLY A 231 0.58 -5.53 8.44
CA GLY A 231 0.07 -6.40 9.51
C GLY A 231 0.06 -7.91 9.24
N SER A 232 0.22 -8.34 7.99
CA SER A 232 0.29 -9.76 7.61
C SER A 232 1.63 -10.18 7.02
N LEU A 233 2.60 -9.26 6.86
CA LEU A 233 3.87 -9.54 6.17
C LEU A 233 4.76 -10.46 7.02
N THR A 234 4.82 -11.73 6.62
CA THR A 234 5.62 -12.76 7.29
C THR A 234 6.86 -13.16 6.50
N THR A 235 6.85 -12.99 5.19
CA THR A 235 7.96 -13.40 4.32
C THR A 235 8.30 -12.29 3.33
N LEU A 236 9.59 -11.94 3.27
CA LEU A 236 10.13 -10.99 2.31
C LEU A 236 11.30 -11.63 1.56
N ASN A 237 11.19 -11.69 0.22
CA ASN A 237 12.21 -12.23 -0.67
C ASN A 237 12.88 -11.08 -1.44
N LEU A 238 14.18 -10.90 -1.24
CA LEU A 238 14.98 -9.81 -1.77
C LEU A 238 15.91 -10.31 -2.90
N PRO A 239 16.08 -9.54 -3.98
CA PRO A 239 16.76 -9.96 -5.19
C PRO A 239 18.29 -10.04 -5.04
N THR A 240 18.93 -10.65 -6.02
CA THR A 240 20.40 -10.72 -6.12
C THR A 240 21.04 -9.35 -6.28
N THR A 241 20.31 -8.40 -6.87
CA THR A 241 20.77 -7.05 -7.18
C THR A 241 20.73 -6.08 -6.01
N LEU A 242 20.12 -6.48 -4.87
CA LEU A 242 19.99 -5.60 -3.72
C LEU A 242 21.35 -5.28 -3.10
N SER A 243 21.70 -3.99 -3.02
CA SER A 243 22.97 -3.50 -2.47
C SER A 243 22.81 -2.55 -1.29
N GLN A 244 21.62 -1.94 -1.12
CA GLN A 244 21.39 -0.92 -0.08
C GLN A 244 20.01 -1.04 0.57
N MET A 245 19.93 -0.76 1.88
CA MET A 245 18.69 -0.55 2.62
C MET A 245 18.81 0.69 3.51
N GLU A 246 17.78 1.52 3.54
CA GLU A 246 17.73 2.66 4.46
C GLU A 246 17.10 2.22 5.79
N GLY A 247 17.87 2.16 6.84
CA GLY A 247 17.42 1.72 8.16
C GLY A 247 16.83 0.31 8.14
N ILE A 248 15.69 0.14 8.79
CA ILE A 248 14.93 -1.11 8.80
C ILE A 248 13.63 -0.90 8.05
N PRO A 249 13.47 -1.50 6.86
CA PRO A 249 12.30 -1.27 6.02
C PRO A 249 10.98 -1.81 6.60
N TRP A 250 11.00 -2.83 7.47
CA TRP A 250 9.82 -3.57 7.97
C TRP A 250 9.48 -3.31 9.45
N ILE A 251 9.73 -2.11 9.95
CA ILE A 251 9.37 -1.71 11.33
C ILE A 251 7.87 -1.95 11.56
N ASP A 252 7.52 -2.46 12.74
CA ASP A 252 6.13 -2.74 13.17
C ASP A 252 5.39 -3.79 12.29
N SER A 253 6.12 -4.59 11.51
CA SER A 253 5.57 -5.69 10.72
C SER A 253 5.97 -7.04 11.34
N PRO A 254 5.08 -8.06 11.30
CA PRO A 254 5.34 -9.37 11.89
C PRO A 254 6.23 -10.25 10.98
N LEU A 255 7.31 -9.65 10.43
CA LEU A 255 8.24 -10.36 9.56
C LEU A 255 8.96 -11.46 10.35
N ASP A 256 8.87 -12.69 9.87
CA ASP A 256 9.49 -13.86 10.45
C ASP A 256 10.62 -14.40 9.57
N THR A 257 10.39 -14.44 8.26
CA THR A 257 11.31 -15.02 7.28
C THR A 257 11.79 -13.96 6.29
N LEU A 258 13.11 -13.79 6.24
CA LEU A 258 13.78 -12.91 5.28
C LEU A 258 14.69 -13.75 4.39
N ILE A 259 14.47 -13.68 3.08
CA ILE A 259 15.31 -14.34 2.08
C ILE A 259 16.07 -13.26 1.33
N ILE A 260 17.40 -13.29 1.34
CA ILE A 260 18.25 -12.35 0.61
C ILE A 260 19.10 -13.12 -0.38
N ARG A 261 18.82 -12.94 -1.66
CA ARG A 261 19.53 -13.64 -2.75
C ARG A 261 20.87 -13.01 -3.10
N SER A 262 21.15 -11.80 -2.58
CA SER A 262 22.43 -11.11 -2.79
C SER A 262 23.59 -11.88 -2.14
N ALA A 263 24.68 -12.06 -2.88
CA ALA A 263 25.88 -12.72 -2.38
C ALA A 263 26.61 -11.92 -1.29
N PHE A 264 26.34 -10.62 -1.19
CA PHE A 264 26.92 -9.74 -0.18
C PHE A 264 25.81 -9.09 0.67
N PRO A 265 26.02 -8.93 1.99
CA PRO A 265 25.11 -8.19 2.82
C PRO A 265 24.88 -6.77 2.25
N PRO A 266 23.63 -6.35 2.05
CA PRO A 266 23.36 -4.98 1.61
C PRO A 266 23.86 -3.97 2.65
N GLU A 267 24.34 -2.83 2.18
CA GLU A 267 24.74 -1.72 3.03
C GLU A 267 23.53 -1.14 3.75
N ILE A 268 23.62 -0.97 5.06
CA ILE A 268 22.55 -0.41 5.87
C ILE A 268 22.84 1.06 6.13
N MET A 269 22.07 1.95 5.53
CA MET A 269 22.20 3.39 5.66
C MET A 269 21.26 3.93 6.73
N GLY A 270 21.71 4.91 7.53
CA GLY A 270 20.88 5.56 8.53
C GLY A 270 20.75 4.80 9.85
N SER A 271 19.69 5.10 10.62
CA SER A 271 19.53 4.58 11.98
C SER A 271 18.79 3.24 12.00
N THR A 272 19.33 2.30 12.76
CA THR A 272 18.73 0.98 13.03
C THR A 272 18.30 0.84 14.49
N SER A 273 18.37 1.90 15.27
CA SER A 273 18.13 1.88 16.73
C SER A 273 16.66 1.63 17.10
N SER A 274 15.74 1.76 16.16
CA SER A 274 14.29 1.62 16.37
C SER A 274 13.77 0.19 16.27
N TYR A 275 14.62 -0.78 15.89
CA TYR A 275 14.15 -2.17 15.75
C TYR A 275 13.83 -2.77 17.12
N ARG A 276 12.58 -3.20 17.26
CA ARG A 276 12.04 -3.86 18.46
C ARG A 276 11.28 -5.15 18.11
N GLY A 277 11.44 -5.61 16.85
CA GLY A 277 10.81 -6.85 16.39
C GLY A 277 11.46 -8.10 16.94
N ASP A 278 10.78 -9.23 16.78
CA ASP A 278 11.35 -10.55 17.07
C ASP A 278 12.50 -10.86 16.11
N PRO A 279 13.50 -11.64 16.55
CA PRO A 279 14.58 -12.08 15.68
C PRO A 279 14.06 -12.90 14.49
N LEU A 280 14.60 -12.66 13.29
CA LEU A 280 14.18 -13.25 12.02
C LEU A 280 14.92 -14.57 11.73
N TYR A 281 14.29 -15.41 10.90
CA TYR A 281 15.01 -16.44 10.13
C TYR A 281 15.55 -15.80 8.86
N LEU A 282 16.86 -15.86 8.64
CA LEU A 282 17.53 -15.30 7.48
C LEU A 282 18.05 -16.42 6.58
N TYR A 283 17.61 -16.42 5.32
CA TYR A 283 18.08 -17.34 4.29
C TYR A 283 18.90 -16.57 3.26
N VAL A 284 20.14 -17.03 3.02
CA VAL A 284 21.10 -16.41 2.10
C VAL A 284 21.77 -17.49 1.24
N PRO A 285 22.49 -17.13 0.14
CA PRO A 285 23.33 -18.09 -0.58
C PRO A 285 24.30 -18.78 0.38
N GLU A 286 24.53 -20.09 0.21
CA GLU A 286 25.33 -20.91 1.13
C GLU A 286 26.74 -20.34 1.35
N GLU A 287 27.37 -19.89 0.26
CA GLU A 287 28.69 -19.26 0.29
C GLU A 287 28.73 -17.91 1.03
N SER A 288 27.56 -17.29 1.25
CA SER A 288 27.45 -15.98 1.87
C SER A 288 27.16 -16.02 3.37
N ILE A 289 26.81 -17.18 3.93
CA ILE A 289 26.43 -17.34 5.35
C ILE A 289 27.45 -16.69 6.28
N ALA A 290 28.74 -16.94 6.04
CA ALA A 290 29.84 -16.42 6.89
C ALA A 290 29.88 -14.86 6.82
N LEU A 291 29.62 -14.25 5.66
CA LEU A 291 29.62 -12.80 5.49
C LEU A 291 28.47 -12.15 6.26
N TYR A 292 27.26 -12.71 6.14
CA TYR A 292 26.10 -12.22 6.86
C TYR A 292 26.25 -12.40 8.38
N ALA A 293 26.79 -13.55 8.82
CA ALA A 293 27.04 -13.83 10.23
C ALA A 293 28.10 -12.91 10.88
N GLN A 294 29.05 -12.38 10.12
CA GLN A 294 30.03 -11.41 10.60
C GLN A 294 29.50 -9.96 10.66
N SER A 295 28.37 -9.65 10.03
CA SER A 295 27.80 -8.32 10.04
C SER A 295 27.18 -7.97 11.39
N PRO A 296 27.61 -6.88 12.06
CA PRO A 296 27.05 -6.47 13.35
C PRO A 296 25.55 -6.15 13.31
N PHE A 297 25.05 -5.74 12.16
CA PHE A 297 23.63 -5.47 11.94
C PHE A 297 22.83 -6.78 11.98
N TRP A 298 23.19 -7.77 11.17
CA TRP A 298 22.47 -9.03 11.07
C TRP A 298 22.54 -9.83 12.37
N GLN A 299 23.65 -9.81 13.09
CA GLN A 299 23.79 -10.44 14.40
C GLN A 299 22.74 -9.97 15.43
N LYS A 300 22.26 -8.73 15.31
CA LYS A 300 21.29 -8.15 16.26
C LYS A 300 19.85 -8.53 15.97
N ILE A 301 19.51 -8.77 14.70
CA ILE A 301 18.11 -8.91 14.27
C ILE A 301 17.75 -10.32 13.79
N VAL A 302 18.74 -11.23 13.73
CA VAL A 302 18.56 -12.58 13.19
C VAL A 302 18.64 -13.60 14.30
N ARG A 303 17.69 -14.55 14.32
CA ARG A 303 17.69 -15.74 15.19
C ARG A 303 18.63 -16.81 14.64
N GLN A 304 18.56 -17.03 13.33
CA GLN A 304 19.27 -18.10 12.63
C GLN A 304 19.57 -17.68 11.19
N ILE A 305 20.75 -18.06 10.68
CA ILE A 305 21.13 -17.87 9.28
C ILE A 305 21.30 -19.25 8.66
N GLU A 306 20.58 -19.50 7.56
CA GLU A 306 20.62 -20.75 6.81
C GLU A 306 20.84 -20.50 5.32
N SER A 307 21.14 -21.56 4.57
CA SER A 307 21.22 -21.48 3.12
C SER A 307 19.83 -21.47 2.48
N ILE A 308 19.69 -20.76 1.36
CA ILE A 308 18.48 -20.82 0.53
C ILE A 308 18.22 -22.26 0.08
N ASN A 309 19.27 -23.04 -0.20
CA ASN A 309 19.15 -24.45 -0.60
C ASN A 309 18.44 -25.28 0.48
N ALA A 310 18.74 -25.04 1.77
CA ALA A 310 18.06 -25.72 2.86
C ALA A 310 16.56 -25.39 2.92
N LEU A 311 16.18 -24.15 2.62
CA LEU A 311 14.77 -23.74 2.52
C LEU A 311 14.06 -24.44 1.35
N GLU A 312 14.73 -24.53 0.19
CA GLU A 312 14.18 -25.20 -1.00
C GLU A 312 14.07 -26.72 -0.80
N GLU A 313 15.05 -27.35 -0.12
CA GLU A 313 14.98 -28.77 0.27
C GLU A 313 13.83 -29.05 1.23
N GLN A 314 13.62 -28.18 2.25
CA GLN A 314 12.47 -28.30 3.15
C GLN A 314 11.14 -28.14 2.40
N ALA A 315 11.04 -27.19 1.47
CA ALA A 315 9.86 -27.01 0.63
C ALA A 315 9.60 -28.25 -0.25
N GLN A 316 10.64 -28.86 -0.83
CA GLN A 316 10.52 -30.09 -1.62
C GLN A 316 10.12 -31.29 -0.77
N VAL A 317 10.63 -31.40 0.46
CA VAL A 317 10.20 -32.44 1.41
C VAL A 317 8.72 -32.29 1.74
N LEU A 318 8.27 -31.06 2.01
CA LEU A 318 6.85 -30.76 2.26
C LEU A 318 5.95 -30.96 1.02
N GLU A 319 6.50 -30.78 -0.19
CA GLU A 319 5.77 -31.10 -1.43
C GLU A 319 5.73 -32.61 -1.70
N ASN A 320 6.71 -33.37 -1.26
CA ASN A 320 6.78 -34.82 -1.37
C ASN A 320 6.09 -35.57 -0.22
N GLU A 321 5.93 -34.94 0.95
CA GLU A 321 5.00 -35.45 1.97
C GLU A 321 3.61 -35.39 1.35
N GLU A 322 2.94 -36.54 1.29
CA GLU A 322 1.64 -36.77 0.65
C GLU A 322 0.70 -35.58 0.89
N ARG A 323 0.53 -34.75 -0.15
CA ARG A 323 -0.50 -33.72 -0.11
C ARG A 323 -1.80 -34.40 0.28
N PRO A 324 -2.58 -33.83 1.20
CA PRO A 324 -3.84 -34.42 1.61
C PRO A 324 -4.86 -34.45 0.44
N TYR A 325 -4.41 -34.15 -0.76
CA TYR A 325 -5.17 -34.26 -1.99
C TYR A 325 -4.28 -34.53 -3.21
N ARG A 326 -4.86 -35.12 -4.24
CA ARG A 326 -4.28 -35.26 -5.57
C ARG A 326 -5.33 -34.97 -6.64
N LEU A 327 -4.96 -34.27 -7.69
CA LEU A 327 -5.79 -34.06 -8.87
C LEU A 327 -5.38 -35.02 -10.00
N VAL A 328 -6.37 -35.73 -10.56
CA VAL A 328 -6.19 -36.59 -11.72
C VAL A 328 -7.30 -36.22 -12.73
N GLY A 329 -6.96 -35.41 -13.72
CA GLY A 329 -7.96 -34.73 -14.54
C GLY A 329 -8.87 -33.88 -13.65
N ASN A 330 -10.18 -34.04 -13.78
CA ASN A 330 -11.17 -33.32 -12.97
C ASN A 330 -11.53 -34.05 -11.67
N THR A 331 -10.80 -35.08 -11.28
CA THR A 331 -11.08 -35.83 -10.05
C THR A 331 -10.14 -35.41 -8.93
N LEU A 332 -10.72 -34.89 -7.84
CA LEU A 332 -10.04 -34.61 -6.61
C LEU A 332 -9.99 -35.89 -5.76
N MET A 333 -8.81 -36.42 -5.54
CA MET A 333 -8.57 -37.48 -4.56
C MET A 333 -8.16 -36.83 -3.25
N LEU A 334 -9.00 -36.95 -2.22
CA LEU A 334 -8.83 -36.30 -0.93
C LEU A 334 -8.43 -37.33 0.12
N SER A 335 -7.37 -37.07 0.85
CA SER A 335 -6.92 -37.82 2.04
C SER A 335 -6.95 -36.89 3.24
N LEU A 336 -7.90 -37.06 4.14
CA LEU A 336 -7.95 -36.23 5.35
C LEU A 336 -6.86 -36.67 6.34
N PRO A 337 -5.97 -35.75 6.77
CA PRO A 337 -4.95 -36.06 7.77
C PRO A 337 -5.59 -36.44 9.12
N GLN A 338 -4.83 -37.17 9.94
CA GLN A 338 -5.29 -37.57 11.27
C GLN A 338 -5.66 -36.35 12.14
N GLY A 339 -6.86 -36.33 12.70
CA GLY A 339 -7.38 -35.21 13.50
C GLY A 339 -8.07 -34.09 12.70
N VAL A 340 -8.07 -34.17 11.37
CA VAL A 340 -8.84 -33.26 10.52
C VAL A 340 -10.18 -33.89 10.15
N THR A 341 -11.25 -33.26 10.56
CA THR A 341 -12.63 -33.80 10.39
C THR A 341 -13.34 -33.27 9.16
N THR A 342 -12.81 -32.23 8.51
CA THR A 342 -13.48 -31.59 7.35
C THR A 342 -12.49 -30.99 6.37
N ALA A 343 -12.81 -31.12 5.08
CA ALA A 343 -12.27 -30.33 3.98
C ALA A 343 -13.39 -29.49 3.35
N ARG A 344 -13.08 -28.29 2.93
CA ARG A 344 -14.04 -27.36 2.32
C ARG A 344 -13.52 -26.83 0.99
N LEU A 345 -14.38 -26.80 -0.01
CA LEU A 345 -14.07 -26.23 -1.33
C LEU A 345 -14.85 -24.96 -1.54
N TYR A 346 -14.17 -23.92 -1.99
CA TYR A 346 -14.74 -22.62 -2.31
C TYR A 346 -14.46 -22.31 -3.78
N ASP A 347 -15.39 -21.61 -4.43
CA ASP A 347 -15.17 -21.08 -5.79
C ASP A 347 -14.25 -19.82 -5.76
N HIS A 348 -13.99 -19.26 -6.93
CA HIS A 348 -13.16 -18.07 -7.08
C HIS A 348 -13.80 -16.80 -6.50
N GLU A 349 -15.10 -16.81 -6.21
CA GLU A 349 -15.84 -15.73 -5.56
C GLU A 349 -15.87 -15.88 -4.03
N GLY A 350 -15.33 -17.00 -3.51
CA GLY A 350 -15.28 -17.30 -2.08
C GLY A 350 -16.55 -17.98 -1.52
N ASN A 351 -17.48 -18.42 -2.39
CA ASN A 351 -18.66 -19.15 -1.96
C ASN A 351 -18.29 -20.61 -1.68
N LEU A 352 -18.87 -21.18 -0.62
CA LEU A 352 -18.70 -22.59 -0.31
C LEU A 352 -19.41 -23.46 -1.36
N VAL A 353 -18.64 -24.20 -2.15
CA VAL A 353 -19.14 -25.12 -3.16
C VAL A 353 -19.59 -26.44 -2.50
N THR A 354 -18.72 -27.00 -1.66
CA THR A 354 -19.01 -28.26 -0.96
C THR A 354 -18.07 -28.45 0.24
N GLN A 355 -18.41 -29.41 1.10
CA GLN A 355 -17.53 -29.86 2.16
C GLN A 355 -17.56 -31.39 2.28
N TRP A 356 -16.45 -31.98 2.70
CA TRP A 356 -16.28 -33.41 2.90
C TRP A 356 -15.85 -33.71 4.35
N THR A 357 -16.33 -34.81 4.89
CA THR A 357 -16.01 -35.29 6.24
C THR A 357 -15.23 -36.62 6.20
N SER A 358 -14.94 -37.13 5.01
CA SER A 358 -14.19 -38.38 4.79
C SER A 358 -13.23 -38.23 3.60
N SER A 359 -12.18 -39.03 3.62
CA SER A 359 -11.32 -39.21 2.45
C SER A 359 -12.10 -39.89 1.32
N GLY A 360 -11.76 -39.59 0.07
CA GLY A 360 -12.43 -40.15 -1.09
C GLY A 360 -12.02 -39.49 -2.41
N SER A 361 -12.69 -39.90 -3.47
CA SER A 361 -12.50 -39.36 -4.82
C SER A 361 -13.76 -38.61 -5.25
N TYR A 362 -13.60 -37.37 -5.68
CA TYR A 362 -14.69 -36.44 -5.95
C TYR A 362 -14.47 -35.78 -7.31
N MET A 363 -15.46 -35.88 -8.19
CA MET A 363 -15.40 -35.21 -9.49
C MET A 363 -15.79 -33.75 -9.34
N LEU A 364 -14.97 -32.85 -9.89
CA LEU A 364 -15.21 -31.41 -9.87
C LEU A 364 -15.46 -30.91 -11.30
N SER A 365 -16.24 -29.85 -11.41
CA SER A 365 -16.35 -29.12 -12.70
C SER A 365 -15.06 -28.34 -13.00
N PRO A 366 -14.75 -28.08 -14.28
CA PRO A 366 -13.63 -27.20 -14.61
C PRO A 366 -13.78 -25.84 -13.95
N GLY A 367 -12.71 -25.32 -13.34
CA GLY A 367 -12.74 -24.03 -12.66
C GLY A 367 -11.53 -23.80 -11.75
N ILE A 368 -11.53 -22.65 -11.09
CA ILE A 368 -10.55 -22.30 -10.06
C ILE A 368 -11.22 -22.39 -8.70
N TYR A 369 -10.61 -23.12 -7.80
CA TYR A 369 -11.14 -23.39 -6.47
C TYR A 369 -10.09 -23.16 -5.39
N LEU A 370 -10.55 -22.88 -4.17
CA LEU A 370 -9.76 -22.89 -2.94
C LEU A 370 -10.18 -24.10 -2.10
N LEU A 371 -9.31 -25.09 -1.97
CA LEU A 371 -9.51 -26.24 -1.10
C LEU A 371 -8.92 -25.93 0.30
N ARG A 372 -9.73 -26.02 1.34
CA ARG A 372 -9.28 -25.82 2.73
C ARG A 372 -9.38 -27.12 3.53
N ILE A 373 -8.25 -27.55 4.07
CA ILE A 373 -8.12 -28.77 4.88
C ILE A 373 -7.47 -28.40 6.21
N GLY A 374 -8.23 -28.45 7.31
CA GLY A 374 -7.78 -27.93 8.59
C GLY A 374 -7.39 -26.44 8.51
N ARG A 375 -6.12 -26.11 8.79
CA ARG A 375 -5.58 -24.73 8.69
C ARG A 375 -4.95 -24.42 7.33
N ALA A 376 -4.70 -25.44 6.51
CA ALA A 376 -4.07 -25.30 5.21
C ALA A 376 -5.08 -24.96 4.11
N SER A 377 -4.64 -24.16 3.12
CA SER A 377 -5.44 -23.78 1.96
C SER A 377 -4.65 -24.02 0.68
N TYR A 378 -5.29 -24.62 -0.32
CA TYR A 378 -4.67 -25.05 -1.57
C TYR A 378 -5.50 -24.51 -2.74
N LYS A 379 -4.84 -23.87 -3.69
CA LYS A 379 -5.47 -23.46 -4.95
C LYS A 379 -5.54 -24.65 -5.89
N LEU A 380 -6.74 -24.98 -6.39
CA LEU A 380 -6.97 -25.95 -7.44
C LEU A 380 -7.31 -25.23 -8.72
N SER A 381 -6.73 -25.68 -9.84
CA SER A 381 -7.09 -25.26 -11.20
C SER A 381 -7.40 -26.50 -12.00
N LEU A 382 -8.61 -26.59 -12.55
CA LEU A 382 -9.15 -27.74 -13.29
C LEU A 382 -9.51 -27.33 -14.70
#